data_6dae2973dc3873b49876492121ed4b1a
#
_entry.id   6dae2973dc3873b49876492121ed4b1a
#
_cell.length_a   1.000
_cell.length_b   1.000
_cell.length_c   1.000
_cell.angle_alpha   90.00
_cell.angle_beta   90.00
_cell.angle_gamma   90.00
#
_symmetry.space_group_name_H-M   'P 1'
#
loop_
_entity.id
_entity.type
_entity.pdbx_description
1 polymer ?
#
loop_
_entity_poly.entity_id
_entity_poly.type
_entity_poly.pdbx_seq_one_letter_code
_entity_poly.pdbx_strand_id
1 'polypeptide(L)' 'SHERRDEVWNVISGKGRSIVDGMEQPVQAGDVVTMQAGCRHTLIADTELKVIEVQLGREISVHDKKKYELEQ' A
#
# COMPACT_ATOMS: atom_id res chain seq x y z
N SER A 1 12.04 20.64 -11.55
CA SER A 1 10.67 20.31 -11.28
C SER A 1 10.54 18.86 -10.88
N HIS A 2 9.50 18.59 -10.21
CA HIS A 2 9.24 17.25 -9.74
C HIS A 2 8.09 16.64 -10.49
N GLU A 3 8.34 15.47 -11.01
CA GLU A 3 7.26 14.71 -11.59
C GLU A 3 6.65 13.85 -10.53
N ARG A 4 5.37 14.00 -10.35
CA ARG A 4 4.63 13.13 -9.46
C ARG A 4 4.00 12.04 -10.28
N ARG A 5 4.12 10.83 -9.81
CA ARG A 5 3.59 9.69 -10.53
C ARG A 5 2.69 8.88 -9.62
N ASP A 6 1.65 8.36 -10.21
CA ASP A 6 0.78 7.46 -9.49
C ASP A 6 1.53 6.17 -9.20
N GLU A 7 1.18 5.54 -8.10
CA GLU A 7 1.78 4.28 -7.71
C GLU A 7 0.71 3.21 -7.63
N VAL A 8 1.13 1.98 -7.88
CA VAL A 8 0.22 0.84 -7.81
C VAL A 8 0.84 -0.18 -6.88
N TRP A 9 0.08 -0.59 -5.90
CA TRP A 9 0.50 -1.61 -4.95
C TRP A 9 -0.26 -2.89 -5.25
N ASN A 10 0.50 -3.96 -5.50
CA ASN A 10 -0.08 -5.29 -5.71
C ASN A 10 0.08 -6.08 -4.43
N VAL A 11 -1.03 -6.49 -3.85
CA VAL A 11 -0.99 -7.29 -2.65
C VAL A 11 -0.72 -8.73 -3.05
N ILE A 12 0.40 -9.25 -2.59
CA ILE A 12 0.87 -10.58 -2.97
C ILE A 12 0.34 -11.64 -2.02
N SER A 13 0.35 -11.33 -0.73
CA SER A 13 -0.12 -12.30 0.26
C SER A 13 -0.56 -11.56 1.50
N GLY A 14 -1.42 -12.20 2.28
CA GLY A 14 -1.87 -11.67 3.54
C GLY A 14 -3.17 -10.91 3.42
N LYS A 15 -3.59 -10.34 4.54
CA LYS A 15 -4.80 -9.54 4.65
C LYS A 15 -4.51 -8.32 5.49
N GLY A 16 -5.16 -7.23 5.14
CA GLY A 16 -4.99 -6.00 5.88
C GLY A 16 -5.95 -4.95 5.40
N ARG A 17 -5.57 -3.70 5.63
CA ARG A 17 -6.37 -2.56 5.23
C ARG A 17 -5.46 -1.50 4.67
N SER A 18 -5.94 -0.80 3.64
CA SER A 18 -5.24 0.35 3.11
C SER A 18 -6.02 1.59 3.44
N ILE A 19 -5.32 2.65 3.80
CA ILE A 19 -5.93 3.94 4.06
C ILE A 19 -5.28 4.93 3.11
N VAL A 20 -6.10 5.45 2.20
CA VAL A 20 -5.65 6.41 1.20
C VAL A 20 -6.48 7.66 1.38
N ASP A 21 -5.81 8.78 1.69
CA ASP A 21 -6.49 10.05 1.93
C ASP A 21 -7.60 9.90 2.96
N GLY A 22 -7.36 9.14 4.00
CA GLY A 22 -8.32 8.95 5.07
C GLY A 22 -9.40 7.92 4.78
N MET A 23 -9.40 7.32 3.60
CA MET A 23 -10.40 6.31 3.25
C MET A 23 -9.81 4.92 3.45
N GLU A 24 -10.44 4.16 4.31
CA GLU A 24 -9.97 2.82 4.66
C GLU A 24 -10.69 1.76 3.84
N GLN A 25 -9.91 0.83 3.30
CA GLN A 25 -10.47 -0.26 2.51
C GLN A 25 -9.75 -1.55 2.85
N PRO A 26 -10.47 -2.66 2.91
CA PRO A 26 -9.81 -3.95 3.14
C PRO A 26 -9.03 -4.39 1.91
N VAL A 27 -7.90 -5.05 2.14
CA VAL A 27 -7.10 -5.60 1.07
C VAL A 27 -6.68 -7.02 1.41
N GLN A 28 -6.48 -7.82 0.36
CA GLN A 28 -6.03 -9.19 0.52
C GLN A 28 -5.26 -9.59 -0.72
N ALA A 29 -4.70 -10.79 -0.69
CA ALA A 29 -3.90 -11.29 -1.81
C ALA A 29 -4.71 -11.18 -3.11
N GLY A 30 -4.09 -10.65 -4.14
CA GLY A 30 -4.72 -10.45 -5.43
C GLY A 30 -5.29 -9.06 -5.63
N ASP A 31 -5.38 -8.26 -4.58
CA ASP A 31 -5.91 -6.90 -4.71
C ASP A 31 -4.85 -5.95 -5.24
N VAL A 32 -5.33 -4.93 -5.93
CA VAL A 32 -4.48 -3.88 -6.48
C VAL A 32 -4.98 -2.55 -5.93
N VAL A 33 -4.07 -1.79 -5.36
CA VAL A 33 -4.40 -0.48 -4.80
C VAL A 33 -3.68 0.57 -5.63
N THR A 34 -4.44 1.45 -6.26
CA THR A 34 -3.89 2.53 -7.06
C THR A 34 -3.91 3.81 -6.25
N MET A 35 -2.79 4.51 -6.23
CA MET A 35 -2.63 5.69 -5.41
C MET A 35 -2.15 6.84 -6.27
N GLN A 36 -2.81 7.98 -6.16
CA GLN A 36 -2.41 9.15 -6.89
C GLN A 36 -1.20 9.79 -6.23
N ALA A 37 -0.38 10.41 -7.05
CA ALA A 37 0.80 11.11 -6.56
C ALA A 37 0.40 12.18 -5.55
N GLY A 38 1.17 12.29 -4.48
CA GLY A 38 0.92 13.28 -3.45
C GLY A 38 0.00 12.82 -2.34
N CYS A 39 -0.62 11.65 -2.50
CA CYS A 39 -1.52 11.14 -1.47
C CYS A 39 -0.74 10.50 -0.33
N ARG A 40 -1.35 10.51 0.83
CA ARG A 40 -0.83 9.81 1.98
C ARG A 40 -1.41 8.41 2.02
N HIS A 41 -0.56 7.45 2.26
CA HIS A 41 -0.97 6.06 2.27
C HIS A 41 -0.54 5.38 3.55
N THR A 42 -1.41 4.54 4.06
CA THR A 42 -1.10 3.74 5.23
C THR A 42 -1.56 2.32 4.97
N LEU A 43 -0.72 1.37 5.30
CA LEU A 43 -1.10 -0.03 5.27
C LEU A 43 -1.12 -0.55 6.69
N ILE A 44 -2.20 -1.24 7.01
CA ILE A 44 -2.33 -1.90 8.31
C ILE A 44 -2.50 -3.39 8.03
N ALA A 45 -1.62 -4.19 8.58
CA ALA A 45 -1.66 -5.62 8.35
C ALA A 45 -2.48 -6.30 9.44
N ASP A 46 -3.49 -7.07 9.04
CA ASP A 46 -4.20 -7.92 9.98
C ASP A 46 -3.48 -9.25 10.14
N THR A 47 -2.81 -9.67 9.07
CA THR A 47 -1.87 -10.77 9.11
C THR A 47 -0.62 -10.25 8.41
N GLU A 48 0.42 -11.05 8.30
CA GLU A 48 1.58 -10.64 7.54
C GLU A 48 1.16 -10.29 6.11
N LEU A 49 1.49 -9.10 5.67
CA LEU A 49 1.03 -8.57 4.41
C LEU A 49 2.24 -8.25 3.53
N LYS A 50 2.27 -8.83 2.35
CA LYS A 50 3.34 -8.56 1.38
C LYS A 50 2.77 -7.84 0.19
N VAL A 51 3.44 -6.76 -0.19
CA VAL A 51 2.97 -5.87 -1.23
C VAL A 51 4.15 -5.49 -2.12
N ILE A 52 3.90 -5.42 -3.42
CA ILE A 52 4.90 -4.91 -4.36
C ILE A 52 4.45 -3.56 -4.86
N GLU A 53 5.30 -2.57 -4.69
CA GLU A 53 5.07 -1.23 -5.18
C GLU A 53 5.60 -1.14 -6.61
N VAL A 54 4.69 -1.05 -7.58
CA VAL A 54 5.08 -1.16 -8.99
C VAL A 54 5.92 0.02 -9.43
N GLN A 55 5.56 1.22 -8.99
CA GLN A 55 6.26 2.41 -9.43
C GLN A 55 7.76 2.36 -9.14
N LEU A 56 8.11 1.90 -7.96
CA LEU A 56 9.50 1.86 -7.54
C LEU A 56 10.13 0.49 -7.68
N GLY A 57 9.35 -0.52 -8.03
CA GLY A 57 9.85 -1.88 -8.11
C GLY A 57 10.26 -2.43 -6.76
N ARG A 58 9.68 -1.93 -5.70
CA ARG A 58 10.09 -2.25 -4.35
C ARG A 58 9.07 -3.18 -3.70
N GLU A 59 9.59 -4.20 -3.04
CA GLU A 59 8.75 -5.11 -2.27
C GLU A 59 8.63 -4.61 -0.84
N ILE A 60 7.42 -4.56 -0.34
CA ILE A 60 7.14 -4.10 1.00
C ILE A 60 6.47 -5.23 1.78
N SER A 61 6.94 -5.46 2.99
CA SER A 61 6.35 -6.47 3.86
C SER A 61 5.89 -5.80 5.15
N VAL A 62 4.61 -5.96 5.47
CA VAL A 62 4.04 -5.39 6.66
C VAL A 62 3.59 -6.54 7.55
N HIS A 63 4.09 -6.56 8.78
CA HIS A 63 3.80 -7.65 9.69
C HIS A 63 2.53 -7.38 10.48
N ASP A 64 2.00 -8.44 11.00
CA ASP A 64 0.75 -8.51 11.73
C ASP A 64 0.43 -7.25 12.54
N LYS A 65 -0.66 -6.58 12.19
CA LYS A 65 -1.22 -5.41 12.87
C LYS A 65 -0.26 -4.24 12.99
N LYS A 66 0.82 -4.25 12.23
CA LYS A 66 1.72 -3.11 12.18
C LYS A 66 1.29 -2.16 11.09
N LYS A 67 1.60 -0.91 11.33
CA LYS A 67 1.22 0.17 10.44
C LYS A 67 2.42 0.56 9.60
N TYR A 68 2.22 0.65 8.31
CA TYR A 68 3.25 1.12 7.38
C TYR A 68 2.73 2.38 6.71
N GLU A 69 3.42 3.50 6.93
CA GLU A 69 3.02 4.76 6.34
C GLU A 69 3.98 5.16 5.24
N LEU A 70 3.41 5.65 4.14
CA LEU A 70 4.18 6.11 3.01
C LEU A 70 3.66 7.47 2.59
N GLU A 71 4.55 8.44 2.50
CA GLU A 71 4.23 9.78 2.01
C GLU A 71 4.79 9.96 0.62
N GLN A 72 3.98 10.46 -0.25
CA GLN A 72 4.39 10.72 -1.62
C GLN A 72 4.77 12.17 -1.82
#